data_e19cd83fa4e2c70b96bdd2909e55ec1c
#
_entry.id   e19cd83fa4e2c70b96bdd2909e55ec1c
#
_cell.length_a   1.000
_cell.length_b   1.000
_cell.length_c   1.000
_cell.angle_alpha   90.00
_cell.angle_beta   90.00
_cell.angle_gamma   90.00
#
_symmetry.space_group_name_H-M   'P 1'
#
loop_
_entity.id
_entity.type
_entity.pdbx_description
1 polymer ?
#
loop_
_entity_poly.entity_id
_entity_poly.type
_entity_poly.pdbx_seq_one_letter_code
_entity_poly.pdbx_strand_id
1 'polypeptide(L)'
;MGNTFVNVSKYYQGKLKESTAVGAELIGDDSIDADLEIISMVIDCMKNAGLEEFQVEIGNVLFFKGLLKEAGIDGDEAEMLVRLIEQKNYFGVEELLNSLNIDKRISDVLLQLPQLFGSINVLHKAAGLTKNQDCLAAIDRLLKLYDYLKIIGYDKYISFDLGALSNHGYYTGIIFAGYTFGVGEPVVNGGRYDKLIGQFGCDKASIGFSMNVDTLMAAMNRQKLNVPVDVSGILLVYAKDNLVNAL
;
A
#
# COMPACT_ATOMS: atom_id res chain seq x y z
N MET A 1 -10.46 -12.16 8.57
CA MET A 1 -11.18 -12.13 7.28
C MET A 1 -12.62 -11.68 7.54
N GLY A 2 -13.15 -10.80 6.70
CA GLY A 2 -14.52 -10.26 6.84
C GLY A 2 -14.92 -9.45 5.63
N ASN A 3 -16.19 -9.03 5.60
CA ASN A 3 -16.67 -8.19 4.52
C ASN A 3 -16.53 -6.72 4.89
N THR A 4 -16.11 -5.92 3.91
CA THR A 4 -16.01 -4.47 4.00
C THR A 4 -17.06 -3.84 3.10
N PHE A 5 -17.64 -2.73 3.56
CA PHE A 5 -18.68 -2.01 2.84
C PHE A 5 -18.22 -0.58 2.59
N VAL A 6 -18.28 -0.14 1.33
CA VAL A 6 -17.90 1.21 0.95
C VAL A 6 -19.03 1.94 0.24
N ASN A 7 -19.24 3.20 0.59
CA ASN A 7 -20.19 4.05 -0.11
C ASN A 7 -19.49 4.70 -1.32
N VAL A 8 -19.54 3.99 -2.46
CA VAL A 8 -18.93 4.49 -3.70
C VAL A 8 -19.92 5.39 -4.42
N SER A 9 -19.57 6.63 -4.63
CA SER A 9 -20.41 7.60 -5.37
C SER A 9 -20.41 7.38 -6.91
N LYS A 10 -19.50 6.56 -7.44
CA LYS A 10 -19.33 6.33 -8.88
C LYS A 10 -19.77 4.92 -9.27
N TYR A 11 -21.05 4.77 -9.57
CA TYR A 11 -21.64 3.49 -10.03
C TYR A 11 -21.13 2.99 -11.39
N TYR A 12 -20.51 3.85 -12.19
CA TYR A 12 -20.17 3.57 -13.58
C TYR A 12 -18.90 2.70 -13.77
N GLN A 13 -18.17 2.39 -12.69
CA GLN A 13 -16.90 1.68 -12.81
C GLN A 13 -16.96 0.20 -12.39
N GLY A 14 -18.16 -0.35 -12.19
CA GLY A 14 -18.31 -1.75 -11.77
C GLY A 14 -17.72 -2.08 -10.39
N LYS A 15 -17.42 -1.07 -9.57
CA LYS A 15 -16.90 -1.30 -8.20
C LYS A 15 -18.00 -1.85 -7.31
N LEU A 16 -17.72 -2.96 -6.66
CA LEU A 16 -18.60 -3.55 -5.68
C LEU A 16 -18.67 -2.65 -4.43
N LYS A 17 -19.87 -2.54 -3.86
CA LYS A 17 -20.06 -1.86 -2.57
C LYS A 17 -19.66 -2.72 -1.38
N GLU A 18 -19.66 -4.01 -1.56
CA GLU A 18 -19.23 -5.02 -0.62
C GLU A 18 -18.03 -5.76 -1.22
N SER A 19 -17.03 -5.99 -0.42
CA SER A 19 -15.84 -6.77 -0.79
C SER A 19 -15.37 -7.60 0.40
N THR A 20 -14.79 -8.76 0.12
CA THR A 20 -14.16 -9.58 1.15
C THR A 20 -12.72 -9.13 1.33
N ALA A 21 -12.33 -8.89 2.58
CA ALA A 21 -10.97 -8.54 2.94
C ALA A 21 -10.37 -9.54 3.93
N VAL A 22 -9.07 -9.77 3.80
CA VAL A 22 -8.25 -10.49 4.77
C VAL A 22 -7.03 -9.62 5.10
N GLY A 23 -6.65 -9.58 6.36
CA GLY A 23 -5.52 -8.75 6.79
C GLY A 23 -4.96 -9.20 8.12
N ALA A 24 -3.85 -8.57 8.50
CA ALA A 24 -3.21 -8.73 9.79
C ALA A 24 -2.73 -7.38 10.31
N GLU A 25 -2.78 -7.23 11.63
CA GLU A 25 -2.35 -6.03 12.35
C GLU A 25 -1.37 -6.43 13.46
N LEU A 26 -0.20 -5.78 13.49
CA LEU A 26 0.79 -5.91 14.53
C LEU A 26 0.77 -4.63 15.37
N ILE A 27 0.43 -4.76 16.65
CA ILE A 27 0.19 -3.63 17.56
C ILE A 27 1.16 -3.70 18.73
N GLY A 28 1.79 -2.58 19.04
CA GLY A 28 2.66 -2.41 20.20
C GLY A 28 4.16 -2.45 19.89
N ASP A 29 4.55 -2.52 18.62
CA ASP A 29 5.94 -2.58 18.19
C ASP A 29 6.22 -1.52 17.09
N ASP A 30 7.17 -0.60 17.38
CA ASP A 30 7.64 0.45 16.46
C ASP A 30 8.94 0.09 15.73
N SER A 31 9.48 -1.11 15.99
CA SER A 31 10.71 -1.59 15.39
C SER A 31 10.62 -1.79 13.88
N ILE A 32 11.77 -1.87 13.25
CA ILE A 32 11.88 -2.24 11.83
C ILE A 32 11.55 -3.72 11.62
N ASP A 33 11.68 -4.55 12.65
CA ASP A 33 11.35 -5.97 12.60
C ASP A 33 9.84 -6.17 12.41
N ALA A 34 9.02 -5.30 13.04
CA ALA A 34 7.58 -5.28 12.79
C ALA A 34 7.23 -4.90 11.34
N ASP A 35 7.96 -3.93 10.75
CA ASP A 35 7.81 -3.58 9.34
C ASP A 35 8.17 -4.77 8.43
N LEU A 36 9.30 -5.43 8.74
CA LEU A 36 9.78 -6.60 8.01
C LEU A 36 8.79 -7.77 8.08
N GLU A 37 8.26 -8.06 9.26
CA GLU A 37 7.29 -9.15 9.45
C GLU A 37 6.03 -8.93 8.63
N ILE A 38 5.44 -7.76 8.69
CA ILE A 38 4.20 -7.44 7.95
C ILE A 38 4.43 -7.48 6.44
N ILE A 39 5.52 -6.89 5.93
CA ILE A 39 5.82 -6.92 4.50
C ILE A 39 6.15 -8.33 4.02
N SER A 40 6.87 -9.11 4.81
CA SER A 40 7.14 -10.52 4.51
C SER A 40 5.86 -11.33 4.43
N MET A 41 4.92 -11.11 5.36
CA MET A 41 3.61 -11.75 5.36
C MET A 41 2.80 -11.39 4.10
N VAL A 42 2.84 -10.13 3.66
CA VAL A 42 2.21 -9.70 2.39
C VAL A 42 2.79 -10.46 1.20
N ILE A 43 4.12 -10.54 1.10
CA ILE A 43 4.79 -11.27 0.02
C ILE A 43 4.42 -12.76 0.05
N ASP A 44 4.41 -13.38 1.23
CA ASP A 44 4.04 -14.78 1.39
C ASP A 44 2.58 -15.03 1.05
N CYS A 45 1.66 -14.14 1.41
CA CYS A 45 0.26 -14.23 1.02
C CYS A 45 0.10 -14.22 -0.51
N MET A 46 0.80 -13.31 -1.20
CA MET A 46 0.74 -13.22 -2.67
C MET A 46 1.37 -14.47 -3.33
N LYS A 47 2.51 -14.94 -2.83
CA LYS A 47 3.15 -16.18 -3.31
C LYS A 47 2.27 -17.41 -3.10
N ASN A 48 1.71 -17.57 -1.89
CA ASN A 48 0.86 -18.70 -1.54
C ASN A 48 -0.48 -18.69 -2.29
N ALA A 49 -0.94 -17.54 -2.74
CA ALA A 49 -2.05 -17.41 -3.68
C ALA A 49 -1.68 -17.90 -5.11
N GLY A 50 -0.42 -18.24 -5.37
CA GLY A 50 0.06 -18.70 -6.67
C GLY A 50 0.45 -17.59 -7.63
N LEU A 51 0.54 -16.34 -7.17
CA LEU A 51 1.02 -15.24 -8.01
C LEU A 51 2.54 -15.35 -8.21
N GLU A 52 3.00 -15.39 -9.45
CA GLU A 52 4.43 -15.46 -9.79
C GLU A 52 5.00 -14.06 -10.07
N GLU A 53 4.21 -13.22 -10.78
CA GLU A 53 4.58 -11.87 -11.16
C GLU A 53 3.78 -10.86 -10.34
N PHE A 54 4.41 -10.30 -9.32
CA PHE A 54 3.84 -9.24 -8.51
C PHE A 54 4.95 -8.33 -7.97
N GLN A 55 4.55 -7.15 -7.52
CA GLN A 55 5.44 -6.16 -6.94
C GLN A 55 4.78 -5.57 -5.70
N VAL A 56 5.54 -5.46 -4.61
CA VAL A 56 5.17 -4.68 -3.43
C VAL A 56 5.92 -3.35 -3.51
N GLU A 57 5.16 -2.30 -3.74
CA GLU A 57 5.67 -0.93 -3.80
C GLU A 57 5.63 -0.34 -2.39
N ILE A 58 6.75 0.20 -1.93
CA ILE A 58 6.91 0.72 -0.56
C ILE A 58 7.30 2.20 -0.62
N GLY A 59 6.56 3.02 0.12
CA GLY A 59 6.86 4.42 0.37
C GLY A 59 7.01 4.73 1.87
N ASN A 60 7.27 6.00 2.17
CA ASN A 60 7.27 6.47 3.55
C ASN A 60 6.70 7.90 3.59
N VAL A 61 5.57 8.06 4.26
CA VAL A 61 4.88 9.36 4.33
C VAL A 61 5.69 10.44 5.04
N LEU A 62 6.67 10.06 5.88
CA LEU A 62 7.52 11.03 6.57
C LEU A 62 8.45 11.77 5.62
N PHE A 63 8.82 11.17 4.49
CA PHE A 63 9.62 11.86 3.47
C PHE A 63 8.87 13.08 2.94
N PHE A 64 7.63 12.92 2.54
CA PHE A 64 6.80 14.01 2.05
C PHE A 64 6.45 15.01 3.15
N LYS A 65 6.05 14.52 4.34
CA LYS A 65 5.74 15.38 5.49
C LYS A 65 6.94 16.24 5.91
N GLY A 66 8.15 15.69 5.84
CA GLY A 66 9.38 16.44 6.09
C GLY A 66 9.60 17.57 5.09
N LEU A 67 9.35 17.33 3.81
CA LEU A 67 9.44 18.35 2.77
C LEU A 67 8.38 19.44 2.95
N LEU A 68 7.12 19.08 3.25
CA LEU A 68 6.06 20.06 3.52
C LEU A 68 6.40 20.97 4.71
N LYS A 69 6.87 20.38 5.80
CA LYS A 69 7.28 21.10 7.01
C LYS A 69 8.43 22.09 6.71
N GLU A 70 9.42 21.67 5.92
CA GLU A 70 10.55 22.50 5.50
C GLU A 70 10.08 23.63 4.56
N ALA A 71 9.10 23.37 3.70
CA ALA A 71 8.51 24.35 2.78
C ALA A 71 7.55 25.32 3.48
N GLY A 72 7.07 25.00 4.68
CA GLY A 72 6.00 25.75 5.35
C GLY A 72 4.64 25.62 4.66
N ILE A 73 4.39 24.47 3.99
CA ILE A 73 3.13 24.18 3.30
C ILE A 73 2.25 23.35 4.25
N ASP A 74 1.04 23.81 4.51
CA ASP A 74 0.05 23.13 5.34
C ASP A 74 -1.38 23.33 4.81
N GLY A 75 -2.38 22.82 5.54
CA GLY A 75 -3.79 23.02 5.22
C GLY A 75 -4.18 22.60 3.80
N ASP A 76 -4.97 23.44 3.15
CA ASP A 76 -5.56 23.18 1.84
C ASP A 76 -4.51 23.03 0.72
N GLU A 77 -3.41 23.79 0.79
CA GLU A 77 -2.31 23.69 -0.17
C GLU A 77 -1.60 22.32 -0.07
N ALA A 78 -1.38 21.82 1.13
CA ALA A 78 -0.79 20.49 1.34
C ALA A 78 -1.71 19.39 0.80
N GLU A 79 -3.03 19.47 1.05
CA GLU A 79 -4.00 18.51 0.52
C GLU A 79 -4.09 18.56 -1.01
N MET A 80 -4.04 19.76 -1.59
CA MET A 80 -4.03 19.92 -3.04
C MET A 80 -2.78 19.32 -3.66
N LEU A 81 -1.61 19.56 -3.04
CA LEU A 81 -0.34 19.01 -3.50
C LEU A 81 -0.35 17.47 -3.45
N VAL A 82 -0.87 16.86 -2.37
CA VAL A 82 -1.06 15.39 -2.27
C VAL A 82 -1.87 14.87 -3.46
N ARG A 83 -3.03 15.47 -3.73
CA ARG A 83 -3.90 15.06 -4.84
C ARG A 83 -3.21 15.15 -6.20
N LEU A 84 -2.46 16.22 -6.45
CA LEU A 84 -1.74 16.41 -7.70
C LEU A 84 -0.61 15.39 -7.89
N ILE A 85 0.14 15.08 -6.82
CA ILE A 85 1.21 14.08 -6.83
C ILE A 85 0.66 12.68 -7.07
N GLU A 86 -0.40 12.28 -6.36
CA GLU A 86 -1.05 10.97 -6.54
C GLU A 86 -1.60 10.78 -7.96
N GLN A 87 -2.13 11.85 -8.55
CA GLN A 87 -2.61 11.85 -9.94
C GLN A 87 -1.48 11.89 -10.97
N LYS A 88 -0.22 11.97 -10.53
CA LYS A 88 0.96 12.17 -11.38
C LYS A 88 0.82 13.41 -12.30
N ASN A 89 0.11 14.44 -11.81
CA ASN A 89 -0.15 15.70 -12.52
C ASN A 89 1.02 16.68 -12.32
N TYR A 90 2.09 16.46 -13.09
CA TYR A 90 3.33 17.27 -13.00
C TYR A 90 3.10 18.75 -13.22
N PHE A 91 2.25 19.10 -14.20
CA PHE A 91 1.94 20.51 -14.51
C PHE A 91 1.22 21.19 -13.35
N GLY A 92 0.21 20.54 -12.78
CA GLY A 92 -0.51 21.06 -11.62
C GLY A 92 0.38 21.23 -10.38
N VAL A 93 1.33 20.30 -10.16
CA VAL A 93 2.33 20.44 -9.08
C VAL A 93 3.21 21.66 -9.32
N GLU A 94 3.73 21.85 -10.55
CA GLU A 94 4.55 23.02 -10.89
C GLU A 94 3.79 24.33 -10.71
N GLU A 95 2.56 24.40 -11.20
CA GLU A 95 1.72 25.60 -11.11
C GLU A 95 1.42 25.97 -9.65
N LEU A 96 1.07 24.98 -8.82
CA LEU A 96 0.86 25.19 -7.39
C LEU A 96 2.12 25.67 -6.69
N LEU A 97 3.26 25.00 -6.87
CA LEU A 97 4.52 25.37 -6.22
C LEU A 97 5.02 26.75 -6.66
N ASN A 98 4.81 27.15 -7.91
CA ASN A 98 5.13 28.50 -8.38
C ASN A 98 4.25 29.58 -7.76
N SER A 99 3.01 29.25 -7.37
CA SER A 99 2.13 30.20 -6.65
C SER A 99 2.50 30.38 -5.18
N LEU A 100 3.20 29.36 -4.60
CA LEU A 100 3.67 29.36 -3.22
C LEU A 100 5.11 29.89 -3.19
N ASN A 101 5.37 31.02 -2.58
CA ASN A 101 6.70 31.63 -2.53
C ASN A 101 7.66 30.83 -1.61
N ILE A 102 7.99 29.60 -1.99
CA ILE A 102 8.85 28.67 -1.26
C ILE A 102 10.29 28.64 -1.80
N ASP A 103 11.20 28.12 -1.00
CA ASP A 103 12.60 27.94 -1.40
C ASP A 103 12.69 27.05 -2.67
N LYS A 104 13.43 27.55 -3.67
CA LYS A 104 13.54 26.87 -4.97
C LYS A 104 14.08 25.44 -4.84
N ARG A 105 15.01 25.20 -3.92
CA ARG A 105 15.60 23.87 -3.71
C ARG A 105 14.52 22.87 -3.26
N ILE A 106 13.62 23.28 -2.36
CA ILE A 106 12.53 22.43 -1.86
C ILE A 106 11.49 22.23 -2.96
N SER A 107 11.15 23.29 -3.69
CA SER A 107 10.27 23.23 -4.87
C SER A 107 10.79 22.21 -5.90
N ASP A 108 12.09 22.24 -6.21
CA ASP A 108 12.71 21.32 -7.17
C ASP A 108 12.64 19.85 -6.70
N VAL A 109 12.70 19.57 -5.39
CA VAL A 109 12.54 18.24 -4.82
C VAL A 109 11.08 17.79 -4.91
N LEU A 110 10.13 18.65 -4.55
CA LEU A 110 8.69 18.37 -4.62
C LEU A 110 8.24 18.10 -6.07
N LEU A 111 8.79 18.84 -7.04
CA LEU A 111 8.54 18.59 -8.47
C LEU A 111 9.06 17.24 -8.95
N GLN A 112 10.15 16.74 -8.38
CA GLN A 112 10.70 15.44 -8.73
C GLN A 112 9.98 14.28 -8.03
N LEU A 113 9.22 14.53 -6.96
CA LEU A 113 8.61 13.50 -6.13
C LEU A 113 7.77 12.47 -6.92
N PRO A 114 6.90 12.87 -7.89
CA PRO A 114 6.16 11.91 -8.69
C PRO A 114 7.02 10.99 -9.59
N GLN A 115 8.31 11.30 -9.73
CA GLN A 115 9.29 10.53 -10.52
C GLN A 115 10.23 9.70 -9.63
N LEU A 116 10.13 9.85 -8.30
CA LEU A 116 10.95 9.10 -7.35
C LEU A 116 10.34 7.71 -7.07
N PHE A 117 10.28 6.90 -8.12
CA PHE A 117 9.81 5.51 -8.04
C PHE A 117 10.77 4.56 -8.78
N GLY A 118 10.82 3.30 -8.34
CA GLY A 118 11.63 2.25 -8.97
C GLY A 118 12.43 1.41 -7.98
N SER A 119 13.63 0.99 -8.38
CA SER A 119 14.53 0.16 -7.56
C SER A 119 15.13 0.95 -6.39
N ILE A 120 15.92 0.26 -5.55
CA ILE A 120 16.68 0.84 -4.43
C ILE A 120 17.43 2.12 -4.79
N ASN A 121 17.85 2.27 -6.04
CA ASN A 121 18.59 3.45 -6.50
C ASN A 121 17.81 4.76 -6.32
N VAL A 122 16.48 4.69 -6.31
CA VAL A 122 15.63 5.87 -6.08
C VAL A 122 15.81 6.43 -4.67
N LEU A 123 16.04 5.57 -3.68
CA LEU A 123 16.29 5.99 -2.29
C LEU A 123 17.63 6.74 -2.18
N HIS A 124 18.68 6.23 -2.83
CA HIS A 124 19.97 6.91 -2.86
C HIS A 124 19.88 8.26 -3.60
N LYS A 125 19.12 8.32 -4.70
CA LYS A 125 18.86 9.58 -5.39
C LYS A 125 18.15 10.57 -4.48
N ALA A 126 17.09 10.14 -3.81
CA ALA A 126 16.30 10.97 -2.91
C ALA A 126 17.11 11.50 -1.73
N ALA A 127 17.99 10.68 -1.14
CA ALA A 127 18.91 11.11 -0.08
C ALA A 127 19.83 12.25 -0.53
N GLY A 128 20.23 12.28 -1.80
CA GLY A 128 21.05 13.36 -2.37
C GLY A 128 20.29 14.67 -2.61
N LEU A 129 18.96 14.64 -2.66
CA LEU A 129 18.12 15.80 -2.95
C LEU A 129 17.78 16.64 -1.71
N THR A 130 17.90 16.10 -0.50
CA THR A 130 17.49 16.77 0.73
C THR A 130 18.56 16.74 1.82
N LYS A 131 18.50 17.72 2.73
CA LYS A 131 19.27 17.73 3.99
C LYS A 131 18.34 17.65 5.21
N ASN A 132 17.05 17.52 4.99
CA ASN A 132 16.05 17.41 6.04
C ASN A 132 16.22 16.10 6.79
N GLN A 133 16.34 16.17 8.12
CA GLN A 133 16.62 14.99 8.96
C GLN A 133 15.44 14.02 9.01
N ASP A 134 14.20 14.52 8.98
CA ASP A 134 13.00 13.69 8.95
C ASP A 134 12.93 12.88 7.64
N CYS A 135 13.26 13.53 6.50
CA CYS A 135 13.34 12.89 5.20
C CYS A 135 14.46 11.83 5.14
N LEU A 136 15.66 12.16 5.66
CA LEU A 136 16.79 11.23 5.69
C LEU A 136 16.53 10.03 6.59
N ALA A 137 15.87 10.22 7.74
CA ALA A 137 15.46 9.13 8.63
C ALA A 137 14.43 8.20 7.96
N ALA A 138 13.48 8.77 7.19
CA ALA A 138 12.52 7.99 6.42
C ALA A 138 13.21 7.12 5.36
N ILE A 139 14.20 7.67 4.65
CA ILE A 139 15.00 6.93 3.66
C ILE A 139 15.85 5.85 4.32
N ASP A 140 16.52 6.17 5.44
CA ASP A 140 17.35 5.20 6.18
C ASP A 140 16.54 3.99 6.65
N ARG A 141 15.30 4.21 7.14
CA ARG A 141 14.39 3.13 7.49
C ARG A 141 14.05 2.23 6.29
N LEU A 142 13.79 2.81 5.11
CA LEU A 142 13.52 2.05 3.89
C LEU A 142 14.75 1.26 3.40
N LEU A 143 15.95 1.85 3.48
CA LEU A 143 17.20 1.19 3.13
C LEU A 143 17.47 -0.03 4.02
N LYS A 144 17.33 0.13 5.35
CA LYS A 144 17.49 -0.96 6.31
C LYS A 144 16.45 -2.07 6.09
N LEU A 145 15.21 -1.70 5.84
CA LEU A 145 14.15 -2.66 5.54
C LEU A 145 14.48 -3.47 4.27
N TYR A 146 14.96 -2.80 3.23
CA TYR A 146 15.40 -3.47 2.01
C TYR A 146 16.56 -4.44 2.24
N ASP A 147 17.54 -4.06 3.06
CA ASP A 147 18.66 -4.94 3.39
C ASP A 147 18.18 -6.23 4.07
N TYR A 148 17.22 -6.14 5.00
CA TYR A 148 16.63 -7.33 5.65
C TYR A 148 15.80 -8.16 4.68
N LEU A 149 14.98 -7.53 3.82
CA LEU A 149 14.20 -8.23 2.80
C LEU A 149 15.12 -8.95 1.79
N LYS A 150 16.28 -8.36 1.49
CA LYS A 150 17.30 -8.97 0.63
C LYS A 150 17.94 -10.20 1.27
N ILE A 151 18.22 -10.16 2.58
CA ILE A 151 18.80 -11.31 3.32
C ILE A 151 17.86 -12.53 3.23
N ILE A 152 16.54 -12.31 3.29
CA ILE A 152 15.54 -13.37 3.20
C ILE A 152 15.09 -13.68 1.74
N GLY A 153 15.69 -13.01 0.74
CA GLY A 153 15.46 -13.26 -0.69
C GLY A 153 14.17 -12.67 -1.26
N TYR A 154 13.65 -11.60 -0.64
CA TYR A 154 12.40 -10.94 -1.05
C TYR A 154 12.62 -9.64 -1.83
N ASP A 155 13.86 -9.20 -1.99
CA ASP A 155 14.25 -7.97 -2.68
C ASP A 155 13.72 -7.87 -4.12
N LYS A 156 13.60 -9.00 -4.82
CA LYS A 156 13.06 -9.07 -6.19
C LYS A 156 11.58 -8.68 -6.31
N TYR A 157 10.84 -8.74 -5.20
CA TYR A 157 9.42 -8.37 -5.14
C TYR A 157 9.21 -6.91 -4.73
N ILE A 158 10.28 -6.15 -4.44
CA ILE A 158 10.20 -4.81 -3.86
C ILE A 158 10.54 -3.74 -4.89
N SER A 159 9.71 -2.72 -4.91
CA SER A 159 10.00 -1.41 -5.50
C SER A 159 9.70 -0.30 -4.50
N PHE A 160 10.15 0.91 -4.80
CA PHE A 160 9.94 2.08 -3.95
C PHE A 160 9.19 3.16 -4.74
N ASP A 161 8.25 3.83 -4.08
CA ASP A 161 7.63 5.06 -4.59
C ASP A 161 7.53 6.08 -3.44
N LEU A 162 8.38 7.12 -3.48
CA LEU A 162 8.33 8.20 -2.50
C LEU A 162 7.22 9.22 -2.80
N GLY A 163 6.60 9.12 -3.97
CA GLY A 163 5.39 9.85 -4.35
C GLY A 163 4.10 9.08 -4.06
N ALA A 164 4.19 7.86 -3.52
CA ALA A 164 3.05 7.16 -2.98
C ALA A 164 2.65 7.85 -1.67
N LEU A 165 1.57 8.59 -1.75
CA LEU A 165 0.97 9.32 -0.63
C LEU A 165 -0.40 8.70 -0.39
N SER A 166 -0.75 8.39 0.83
CA SER A 166 -2.07 7.87 1.13
C SER A 166 -3.03 9.02 1.44
N ASN A 167 -4.18 9.04 0.80
CA ASN A 167 -5.31 9.90 1.17
C ASN A 167 -5.81 9.66 2.60
N HIS A 168 -5.35 8.58 3.24
CA HIS A 168 -5.62 8.29 4.64
C HIS A 168 -4.60 9.00 5.52
N GLY A 169 -4.92 10.19 6.00
CA GLY A 169 -4.04 11.04 6.82
C GLY A 169 -3.52 10.41 8.12
N TYR A 170 -3.94 9.19 8.46
CA TYR A 170 -3.56 8.49 9.69
C TYR A 170 -2.19 7.78 9.62
N TYR A 171 -1.61 7.56 8.44
CA TYR A 171 -0.30 6.90 8.34
C TYR A 171 0.83 7.76 8.91
N THR A 172 1.74 7.12 9.63
CA THR A 172 2.83 7.76 10.38
C THR A 172 4.23 7.32 9.94
N GLY A 173 4.35 6.39 9.01
CA GLY A 173 5.62 5.80 8.60
C GLY A 173 5.56 5.21 7.21
N ILE A 174 6.03 3.97 7.09
CA ILE A 174 5.97 3.25 5.82
C ILE A 174 4.52 3.01 5.39
N ILE A 175 4.31 3.05 4.08
CA ILE A 175 3.10 2.62 3.40
C ILE A 175 3.49 1.69 2.28
N PHE A 176 2.62 0.77 1.92
CA PHE A 176 2.89 -0.16 0.84
C PHE A 176 1.62 -0.62 0.13
N ALA A 177 1.79 -1.00 -1.13
CA ALA A 177 0.73 -1.56 -1.96
C ALA A 177 1.28 -2.72 -2.80
N GLY A 178 0.54 -3.81 -2.89
CA GLY A 178 0.90 -4.97 -3.69
C GLY A 178 0.12 -5.01 -4.99
N TYR A 179 0.83 -5.06 -6.10
CA TYR A 179 0.29 -5.08 -7.45
C TYR A 179 0.64 -6.38 -8.15
N THR A 180 -0.25 -6.85 -9.01
CA THR A 180 -0.01 -7.98 -9.89
C THR A 180 -0.65 -7.77 -11.25
N PHE A 181 -0.21 -8.54 -12.24
CA PHE A 181 -0.75 -8.48 -13.59
C PHE A 181 -2.25 -8.83 -13.63
N GLY A 182 -2.98 -8.18 -14.52
CA GLY A 182 -4.38 -8.49 -14.83
C GLY A 182 -5.41 -7.64 -14.09
N VAL A 183 -5.02 -6.85 -13.07
CA VAL A 183 -5.89 -5.91 -12.36
C VAL A 183 -5.26 -4.52 -12.35
N GLY A 184 -6.10 -3.48 -12.38
CA GLY A 184 -5.66 -2.08 -12.45
C GLY A 184 -5.56 -1.40 -11.09
N GLU A 185 -5.79 -2.14 -10.01
CA GLU A 185 -5.74 -1.64 -8.65
C GLU A 185 -4.92 -2.60 -7.76
N PRO A 186 -4.37 -2.13 -6.63
CA PRO A 186 -3.59 -2.99 -5.75
C PRO A 186 -4.46 -4.09 -5.15
N VAL A 187 -3.89 -5.28 -5.05
CA VAL A 187 -4.50 -6.44 -4.38
C VAL A 187 -4.43 -6.30 -2.86
N VAL A 188 -3.36 -5.67 -2.37
CA VAL A 188 -3.12 -5.44 -0.95
C VAL A 188 -2.65 -4.01 -0.72
N ASN A 189 -3.10 -3.41 0.38
CA ASN A 189 -2.64 -2.11 0.86
C ASN A 189 -2.35 -2.19 2.35
N GLY A 190 -1.37 -1.43 2.80
CA GLY A 190 -1.02 -1.38 4.21
C GLY A 190 -0.08 -0.24 4.56
N GLY A 191 0.29 -0.18 5.84
CA GLY A 191 1.23 0.82 6.33
C GLY A 191 1.22 0.94 7.85
N ARG A 192 2.08 1.82 8.35
CA ARG A 192 2.27 2.13 9.78
C ARG A 192 1.40 3.32 10.20
N TYR A 193 0.68 3.16 11.32
CA TYR A 193 -0.30 4.15 11.80
C TYR A 193 -0.28 4.30 13.34
N ASP A 194 0.84 4.69 13.90
CA ASP A 194 1.15 4.69 15.34
C ASP A 194 0.26 5.62 16.20
N LYS A 195 -0.50 6.53 15.58
CA LYS A 195 -1.35 7.51 16.27
C LYS A 195 -2.84 7.20 16.22
N LEU A 196 -3.26 6.28 15.35
CA LEU A 196 -4.68 6.02 15.14
C LEU A 196 -5.35 5.43 16.39
N ILE A 197 -4.71 4.47 17.04
CA ILE A 197 -5.24 3.81 18.23
C ILE A 197 -5.35 4.78 19.41
N GLY A 198 -4.50 5.81 19.46
CA GLY A 198 -4.54 6.85 20.47
C GLY A 198 -5.86 7.60 20.55
N GLN A 199 -6.61 7.68 19.44
CA GLN A 199 -7.96 8.25 19.43
C GLN A 199 -8.97 7.46 20.26
N PHE A 200 -8.66 6.21 20.61
CA PHE A 200 -9.49 5.31 21.39
C PHE A 200 -8.95 5.03 22.81
N GLY A 201 -7.90 5.74 23.22
CA GLY A 201 -7.37 5.60 24.57
C GLY A 201 -5.89 5.89 24.71
N CYS A 202 -5.00 5.02 24.26
CA CYS A 202 -3.57 5.26 24.36
C CYS A 202 -2.85 4.96 23.04
N ASP A 203 -1.85 5.77 22.71
CA ASP A 203 -1.01 5.58 21.54
C ASP A 203 -0.35 4.21 21.57
N LYS A 204 -0.45 3.50 20.46
CA LYS A 204 0.24 2.23 20.23
C LYS A 204 0.83 2.23 18.84
N ALA A 205 2.12 1.94 18.74
CA ALA A 205 2.75 1.67 17.46
C ALA A 205 1.99 0.55 16.74
N SER A 206 1.67 0.75 15.48
CA SER A 206 0.81 -0.17 14.75
C SER A 206 1.17 -0.19 13.28
N ILE A 207 1.23 -1.40 12.72
CA ILE A 207 1.42 -1.63 11.30
C ILE A 207 0.57 -2.81 10.87
N GLY A 208 -0.03 -2.73 9.69
CA GLY A 208 -0.83 -3.83 9.18
C GLY A 208 -1.17 -3.69 7.70
N PHE A 209 -1.91 -4.66 7.20
CA PHE A 209 -2.35 -4.65 5.81
C PHE A 209 -3.76 -5.20 5.67
N SER A 210 -4.40 -4.83 4.57
CA SER A 210 -5.66 -5.40 4.09
C SER A 210 -5.49 -5.85 2.65
N MET A 211 -5.80 -7.11 2.37
CA MET A 211 -5.84 -7.70 1.03
C MET A 211 -7.29 -7.84 0.59
N ASN A 212 -7.61 -7.34 -0.59
CA ASN A 212 -8.92 -7.48 -1.20
C ASN A 212 -9.00 -8.83 -1.92
N VAL A 213 -9.80 -9.75 -1.39
CA VAL A 213 -9.94 -11.12 -1.91
C VAL A 213 -10.59 -11.12 -3.29
N ASP A 214 -11.55 -10.23 -3.53
CA ASP A 214 -12.24 -10.15 -4.82
C ASP A 214 -11.27 -9.71 -5.94
N THR A 215 -10.42 -8.70 -5.65
CA THR A 215 -9.37 -8.24 -6.56
C THR A 215 -8.32 -9.33 -6.79
N LEU A 216 -7.91 -10.05 -5.72
CA LEU A 216 -7.00 -11.19 -5.82
C LEU A 216 -7.57 -12.28 -6.72
N MET A 217 -8.82 -12.70 -6.49
CA MET A 217 -9.48 -13.71 -7.32
C MET A 217 -9.64 -13.28 -8.78
N ALA A 218 -9.94 -12.00 -9.01
CA ALA A 218 -10.00 -11.45 -10.36
C ALA A 218 -8.63 -11.52 -11.07
N ALA A 219 -7.54 -11.20 -10.36
CA ALA A 219 -6.18 -11.32 -10.88
C ALA A 219 -5.83 -12.79 -11.21
N MET A 220 -6.07 -13.70 -10.26
CA MET A 220 -5.82 -15.14 -10.44
C MET A 220 -6.57 -15.70 -11.64
N ASN A 221 -7.85 -15.34 -11.79
CA ASN A 221 -8.68 -15.79 -12.92
C ASN A 221 -8.14 -15.26 -14.27
N ARG A 222 -7.73 -13.98 -14.34
CA ARG A 222 -7.15 -13.39 -15.55
C ARG A 222 -5.78 -13.99 -15.90
N GLN A 223 -5.01 -14.38 -14.87
CA GLN A 223 -3.74 -15.09 -15.04
C GLN A 223 -3.93 -16.59 -15.33
N LYS A 224 -5.18 -17.07 -15.30
CA LYS A 224 -5.53 -18.49 -15.50
C LYS A 224 -4.87 -19.42 -14.49
N LEU A 225 -4.69 -18.95 -13.27
CA LEU A 225 -4.15 -19.76 -12.19
C LEU A 225 -5.18 -20.83 -11.79
N ASN A 226 -4.71 -22.05 -11.66
CA ASN A 226 -5.56 -23.15 -11.27
C ASN A 226 -5.75 -23.13 -9.74
N VAL A 227 -6.94 -22.76 -9.29
CA VAL A 227 -7.30 -22.85 -7.88
C VAL A 227 -7.82 -24.26 -7.63
N PRO A 228 -7.13 -25.07 -6.82
CA PRO A 228 -7.62 -26.41 -6.48
C PRO A 228 -8.93 -26.28 -5.69
N VAL A 229 -10.03 -26.61 -6.32
CA VAL A 229 -11.34 -26.69 -5.67
C VAL A 229 -11.57 -28.16 -5.32
N ASP A 230 -11.83 -28.42 -4.04
CA ASP A 230 -12.29 -29.72 -3.64
C ASP A 230 -13.71 -29.94 -4.20
N VAL A 231 -13.77 -30.77 -5.24
CA VAL A 231 -15.01 -31.14 -5.92
C VAL A 231 -15.59 -32.44 -5.36
N SER A 232 -15.15 -32.88 -4.16
CA SER A 232 -15.74 -34.03 -3.50
C SER A 232 -17.20 -33.72 -3.20
N GLY A 233 -18.07 -34.20 -4.06
CA GLY A 233 -19.52 -34.13 -3.87
C GLY A 233 -20.02 -35.25 -2.97
N ILE A 234 -21.08 -34.99 -2.24
CA ILE A 234 -21.83 -36.04 -1.55
C ILE A 234 -22.75 -36.69 -2.58
N LEU A 235 -22.47 -38.00 -2.89
CA LEU A 235 -23.42 -38.78 -3.67
C LEU A 235 -24.52 -39.29 -2.76
N LEU A 236 -25.71 -38.73 -2.89
CA LEU A 236 -26.89 -39.22 -2.18
C LEU A 236 -27.63 -40.25 -3.05
N VAL A 237 -27.57 -41.52 -2.62
CA VAL A 237 -28.30 -42.62 -3.29
C VAL A 237 -29.60 -42.84 -2.53
N TYR A 238 -30.73 -42.74 -3.25
CA TYR A 238 -32.07 -42.93 -2.66
C TYR A 238 -32.95 -43.83 -3.53
N ALA A 239 -33.90 -44.52 -2.91
CA ALA A 239 -34.89 -45.29 -3.66
C ALA A 239 -35.89 -44.35 -4.33
N LYS A 240 -36.45 -44.78 -5.47
CA LYS A 240 -37.27 -43.94 -6.35
C LYS A 240 -38.44 -43.25 -5.64
N ASP A 241 -38.94 -43.83 -4.56
CA ASP A 241 -40.10 -43.29 -3.81
C ASP A 241 -39.68 -42.47 -2.60
N ASN A 242 -38.39 -42.25 -2.34
CA ASN A 242 -37.87 -41.53 -1.17
C ASN A 242 -37.14 -40.21 -1.48
N LEU A 243 -37.42 -39.63 -2.65
CA LEU A 243 -36.79 -38.35 -3.08
C LEU A 243 -36.95 -37.24 -2.05
N VAL A 244 -38.17 -37.10 -1.47
CA VAL A 244 -38.48 -36.02 -0.53
C VAL A 244 -37.70 -36.18 0.79
N ASN A 245 -37.41 -37.42 1.20
CA ASN A 245 -36.62 -37.69 2.42
C ASN A 245 -35.10 -37.62 2.18
N ALA A 246 -34.68 -37.53 0.93
CA ALA A 246 -33.27 -37.47 0.52
C ALA A 246 -32.82 -36.02 0.26
N LEU A 247 -33.76 -35.07 0.11
CA LEU A 247 -33.52 -33.63 -0.01
C LEU A 247 -33.60 -32.94 1.34
#